data_3fdd52f7f0034a82c76a9e8d5dcd609a
#
_entry.id   3fdd52f7f0034a82c76a9e8d5dcd609a
#
_cell.length_a   1.000
_cell.length_b   1.000
_cell.length_c   1.000
_cell.angle_alpha   90.00
_cell.angle_beta   90.00
_cell.angle_gamma   90.00
#
_symmetry.space_group_name_H-M   'P 1'
#
loop_
_entity.id
_entity.type
_entity.pdbx_description
1 polymer ?
#
loop_
_entity_poly.entity_id
_entity_poly.type
_entity_poly.pdbx_seq_one_letter_code
_entity_poly.pdbx_strand_id
1 'polypeptide(L)'
;MKRSFRPFALYYLAKMVGQLPPLLFTMVANHASGQTTATFSNVAGPKTPLNYMGKECKKMAVLPPGAGLISCGVSIISIGDTVKISMLVDEAICDNPQEIIGLITETRAEILAEQSI
;
A
#
# COMPACT_ATOMS: atom_id res chain seq x y z
N MET A 1 27.52 -3.46 11.42
CA MET A 1 26.36 -3.36 10.52
C MET A 1 26.40 -4.52 9.55
N LYS A 2 25.52 -5.53 9.69
CA LYS A 2 25.38 -6.60 8.70
C LYS A 2 24.73 -6.02 7.45
N ARG A 3 25.47 -5.87 6.36
CA ARG A 3 24.90 -5.51 5.06
C ARG A 3 23.95 -6.62 4.65
N SER A 4 22.64 -6.33 4.68
CA SER A 4 21.63 -7.26 4.21
C SER A 4 21.76 -7.41 2.71
N PHE A 5 22.07 -8.59 2.22
CA PHE A 5 22.11 -8.93 0.80
C PHE A 5 20.71 -8.95 0.14
N ARG A 6 19.67 -8.93 0.98
CA ARG A 6 18.27 -9.03 0.54
C ARG A 6 17.83 -7.97 -0.48
N PRO A 7 18.14 -6.65 -0.33
CA PRO A 7 17.69 -5.67 -1.31
C PRO A 7 18.32 -5.85 -2.68
N PHE A 8 19.58 -6.28 -2.74
CA PHE A 8 20.24 -6.55 -4.02
C PHE A 8 19.65 -7.79 -4.72
N ALA A 9 19.40 -8.85 -3.98
CA ALA A 9 18.79 -10.06 -4.53
C ALA A 9 17.38 -9.79 -5.08
N LEU A 10 16.56 -9.02 -4.37
CA LEU A 10 15.23 -8.63 -4.81
C LEU A 10 15.27 -7.73 -6.05
N TYR A 11 16.21 -6.79 -6.13
CA TYR A 11 16.39 -5.94 -7.30
C TYR A 11 16.74 -6.75 -8.56
N TYR A 12 17.70 -7.66 -8.48
CA TYR A 12 18.09 -8.50 -9.62
C TYR A 12 16.98 -9.48 -10.00
N LEU A 13 16.27 -10.05 -9.01
CA LEU A 13 15.10 -10.90 -9.26
C LEU A 13 14.01 -10.14 -10.02
N ALA A 14 13.66 -8.94 -9.58
CA ALA A 14 12.67 -8.09 -10.23
C ALA A 14 13.10 -7.73 -11.67
N LYS A 15 14.40 -7.44 -11.87
CA LYS A 15 14.93 -7.16 -13.20
C LYS A 15 14.87 -8.37 -14.13
N MET A 16 15.16 -9.57 -13.63
CA MET A 16 15.05 -10.81 -14.40
C MET A 16 13.61 -11.11 -14.77
N VAL A 17 12.68 -11.00 -13.82
CA VAL A 17 11.25 -11.21 -14.05
C VAL A 17 10.69 -10.19 -15.05
N GLY A 18 11.15 -8.94 -15.00
CA GLY A 18 10.75 -7.89 -15.95
C GLY A 18 11.26 -8.09 -17.39
N GLN A 19 12.23 -8.97 -17.61
CA GLN A 19 12.74 -9.34 -18.94
C GLN A 19 12.07 -10.58 -19.53
N LEU A 20 11.17 -11.23 -18.80
CA LEU A 20 10.42 -12.39 -19.29
C LEU A 20 9.49 -12.00 -20.45
N PRO A 21 9.29 -12.89 -21.42
CA PRO A 21 8.23 -12.72 -22.40
C PRO A 21 6.87 -12.50 -21.73
N PRO A 22 5.97 -11.69 -22.32
CA PRO A 22 4.71 -11.31 -21.66
C PRO A 22 3.89 -12.50 -21.15
N LEU A 23 3.89 -13.60 -21.88
CA LEU A 23 3.18 -14.82 -21.49
C LEU A 23 3.72 -15.43 -20.19
N LEU A 24 5.04 -15.57 -20.08
CA LEU A 24 5.67 -16.10 -18.87
C LEU A 24 5.55 -15.14 -17.70
N PHE A 25 5.68 -13.85 -17.96
CA PHE A 25 5.46 -12.82 -16.93
C PHE A 25 4.04 -12.93 -16.35
N THR A 26 3.02 -13.04 -17.20
CA THR A 26 1.61 -13.17 -16.76
C THR A 26 1.40 -14.44 -15.92
N MET A 27 2.00 -15.56 -16.30
CA MET A 27 1.89 -16.80 -15.52
C MET A 27 2.51 -16.65 -14.12
N VAL A 28 3.72 -16.08 -14.03
CA VAL A 28 4.40 -15.83 -12.76
C VAL A 28 3.63 -14.83 -11.90
N ALA A 29 3.16 -13.74 -12.50
CA ALA A 29 2.39 -12.71 -11.82
C ALA A 29 1.05 -13.26 -11.28
N ASN A 30 0.33 -14.04 -12.05
CA ASN A 30 -0.92 -14.66 -11.62
C ASN A 30 -0.69 -15.69 -10.52
N HIS A 31 0.37 -16.49 -10.62
CA HIS A 31 0.71 -17.44 -9.56
C HIS A 31 1.06 -16.73 -8.24
N ALA A 32 1.88 -15.67 -8.30
CA ALA A 32 2.26 -14.90 -7.13
C ALA A 32 1.07 -14.13 -6.53
N SER A 33 0.24 -13.52 -7.36
CA SER A 33 -0.96 -12.79 -6.91
C SER A 33 -2.03 -13.71 -6.33
N GLY A 34 -2.17 -14.94 -6.83
CA GLY A 34 -3.11 -15.92 -6.29
C GLY A 34 -2.77 -16.42 -4.89
N GLN A 35 -1.54 -16.19 -4.41
CA GLN A 35 -1.10 -16.51 -3.04
C GLN A 35 -1.11 -15.28 -2.11
N THR A 36 -1.53 -14.12 -2.63
CA THR A 36 -1.53 -12.86 -1.91
C THR A 36 -2.97 -12.41 -1.66
N THR A 37 -3.39 -12.37 -0.41
CA THR A 37 -4.74 -11.94 -0.03
C THR A 37 -4.90 -10.43 -0.14
N ALA A 38 -3.88 -9.68 0.27
CA ALA A 38 -3.92 -8.21 0.27
C ALA A 38 -2.52 -7.63 0.10
N THR A 39 -2.45 -6.41 -0.44
CA THR A 39 -1.24 -5.60 -0.44
C THR A 39 -1.33 -4.50 0.60
N PHE A 40 -0.24 -4.29 1.31
CA PHE A 40 -0.10 -3.22 2.29
C PHE A 40 1.10 -2.35 1.93
N SER A 41 0.87 -1.06 1.73
CA SER A 41 1.90 -0.07 1.42
C SER A 41 1.95 1.01 2.48
N ASN A 42 3.12 1.22 3.07
CA ASN A 42 3.36 2.32 3.98
C ASN A 42 4.42 3.25 3.38
N VAL A 43 4.01 4.47 3.08
CA VAL A 43 4.85 5.46 2.42
C VAL A 43 5.03 6.68 3.34
N ALA A 44 6.27 6.95 3.71
CA ALA A 44 6.61 8.20 4.37
C ALA A 44 6.51 9.34 3.34
N GLY A 45 5.52 10.19 3.49
CA GLY A 45 5.36 11.37 2.65
C GLY A 45 6.25 12.55 3.09
N PRO A 46 6.15 13.67 2.39
CA PRO A 46 6.96 14.85 2.68
C PRO A 46 6.63 15.44 4.05
N LYS A 47 7.67 15.85 4.78
CA LYS A 47 7.51 16.51 6.09
C LYS A 47 6.99 17.93 5.97
N THR A 48 7.22 18.57 4.82
CA THR A 48 6.77 19.92 4.51
C THR A 48 5.65 19.89 3.48
N PRO A 49 4.68 20.80 3.55
CA PRO A 49 3.60 20.88 2.54
C PRO A 49 4.17 20.99 1.13
N LEU A 50 3.64 20.21 0.22
CA LEU A 50 3.99 20.29 -1.20
C LEU A 50 3.24 21.47 -1.84
N ASN A 51 3.98 22.35 -2.52
CA ASN A 51 3.39 23.39 -3.35
C ASN A 51 3.34 22.93 -4.79
N TYR A 52 2.15 22.86 -5.34
CA TYR A 52 1.93 22.53 -6.74
C TYR A 52 1.30 23.74 -7.45
N MET A 53 1.99 24.30 -8.43
CA MET A 53 1.56 25.49 -9.20
C MET A 53 1.10 26.66 -8.33
N GLY A 54 1.82 26.95 -7.23
CA GLY A 54 1.51 28.03 -6.30
C GLY A 54 0.38 27.75 -5.32
N LYS A 55 -0.16 26.52 -5.31
CA LYS A 55 -1.16 26.07 -4.35
C LYS A 55 -0.59 25.01 -3.44
N GLU A 56 -0.86 25.13 -2.14
CA GLU A 56 -0.45 24.17 -1.14
C GLU A 56 -1.31 22.90 -1.22
N CYS A 57 -0.64 21.74 -1.29
CA CYS A 57 -1.28 20.44 -1.23
C CYS A 57 -1.61 20.07 0.23
N LYS A 58 -2.84 20.26 0.63
CA LYS A 58 -3.28 20.00 2.02
C LYS A 58 -3.57 18.53 2.30
N LYS A 59 -3.91 17.74 1.31
CA LYS A 59 -4.26 16.31 1.46
C LYS A 59 -3.78 15.53 0.26
N MET A 60 -3.21 14.37 0.50
CA MET A 60 -2.83 13.41 -0.53
C MET A 60 -3.34 12.03 -0.12
N ALA A 61 -3.81 11.26 -1.07
CA ALA A 61 -4.12 9.85 -0.90
C ALA A 61 -3.33 9.05 -1.94
N VAL A 62 -2.83 7.91 -1.52
CA VAL A 62 -2.17 6.95 -2.41
C VAL A 62 -3.06 5.72 -2.45
N LEU A 63 -3.36 5.24 -3.63
CA LEU A 63 -4.07 3.98 -3.83
C LEU A 63 -3.05 2.96 -4.37
N PRO A 64 -2.93 1.79 -3.73
CA PRO A 64 -2.10 0.75 -4.28
C PRO A 64 -2.70 0.30 -5.62
N PRO A 65 -1.88 0.07 -6.65
CA PRO A 65 -2.40 -0.45 -7.91
C PRO A 65 -2.96 -1.85 -7.68
N GLY A 66 -4.14 -2.11 -8.19
CA GLY A 66 -4.65 -3.48 -8.32
C GLY A 66 -3.74 -4.26 -9.27
N ALA A 67 -3.28 -5.42 -8.88
CA ALA A 67 -2.41 -6.27 -9.71
C ALA A 67 -2.86 -7.73 -9.65
N GLY A 68 -3.14 -8.31 -10.82
CA GLY A 68 -3.49 -9.72 -10.94
C GLY A 68 -4.77 -10.07 -10.17
N LEU A 69 -4.68 -11.05 -9.28
CA LEU A 69 -5.78 -11.57 -8.46
C LEU A 69 -5.86 -10.92 -7.06
N ILE A 70 -5.08 -9.88 -6.81
CA ILE A 70 -5.08 -9.19 -5.51
C ILE A 70 -6.28 -8.25 -5.46
N SER A 71 -7.23 -8.58 -4.63
CA SER A 71 -8.52 -7.89 -4.56
C SER A 71 -8.63 -6.86 -3.44
N CYS A 72 -7.60 -6.77 -2.58
CA CYS A 72 -7.56 -5.80 -1.50
C CYS A 72 -6.20 -5.11 -1.44
N GLY A 73 -6.20 -3.79 -1.36
CA GLY A 73 -5.00 -3.00 -1.17
C GLY A 73 -5.22 -1.89 -0.15
N VAL A 74 -4.32 -1.81 0.83
CA VAL A 74 -4.33 -0.75 1.84
C VAL A 74 -3.06 0.05 1.73
N SER A 75 -3.17 1.37 1.72
CA SER A 75 -2.01 2.25 1.76
C SER A 75 -2.13 3.28 2.87
N ILE A 76 -0.99 3.56 3.48
CA ILE A 76 -0.82 4.62 4.49
C ILE A 76 0.19 5.61 3.94
N ILE A 77 -0.14 6.88 3.98
CA ILE A 77 0.79 7.97 3.66
C ILE A 77 0.75 9.03 4.76
N SER A 78 1.92 9.50 5.17
CA SER A 78 2.04 10.64 6.09
C SER A 78 2.41 11.91 5.33
N ILE A 79 1.78 13.04 5.67
CA ILE A 79 2.14 14.37 5.15
C ILE A 79 2.15 15.34 6.33
N GLY A 80 3.31 15.89 6.65
CA GLY A 80 3.47 16.66 7.87
C GLY A 80 3.01 15.82 9.08
N ASP A 81 2.06 16.35 9.84
CA ASP A 81 1.49 15.70 11.02
C ASP A 81 0.21 14.89 10.74
N THR A 82 -0.16 14.76 9.47
CA THR A 82 -1.38 14.05 9.07
C THR A 82 -1.06 12.70 8.46
N VAL A 83 -1.77 11.66 8.91
CA VAL A 83 -1.72 10.32 8.32
C VAL A 83 -3.02 10.06 7.58
N LYS A 84 -2.90 9.64 6.32
CA LYS A 84 -4.03 9.24 5.49
C LYS A 84 -3.95 7.74 5.22
N ILE A 85 -5.04 7.05 5.53
CA ILE A 85 -5.24 5.64 5.16
C ILE A 85 -6.17 5.61 3.96
N SER A 86 -5.80 4.87 2.94
CA SER A 86 -6.61 4.65 1.74
C SER A 86 -6.73 3.16 1.49
N MET A 87 -7.89 2.71 1.04
CA MET A 87 -8.16 1.32 0.74
C MET A 87 -8.80 1.20 -0.65
N LEU A 88 -8.37 0.18 -1.37
CA LEU A 88 -8.94 -0.28 -2.62
C LEU A 88 -9.38 -1.72 -2.42
N VAL A 89 -10.66 -2.00 -2.64
CA VAL A 89 -11.25 -3.34 -2.47
C VAL A 89 -12.09 -3.64 -3.70
N ASP A 90 -12.03 -4.88 -4.15
CA ASP A 90 -12.91 -5.40 -5.20
C ASP A 90 -14.34 -5.58 -4.63
N GLU A 91 -15.33 -5.08 -5.35
CA GLU A 91 -16.74 -5.21 -4.99
C GLU A 91 -17.19 -6.67 -4.86
N ALA A 92 -16.54 -7.59 -5.57
CA ALA A 92 -16.82 -9.02 -5.46
C ALA A 92 -16.49 -9.63 -4.08
N ILE A 93 -15.66 -8.94 -3.28
CA ILE A 93 -15.22 -9.43 -1.97
C ILE A 93 -15.88 -8.67 -0.83
N CYS A 94 -16.22 -7.40 -1.03
CA CYS A 94 -16.74 -6.54 0.01
C CYS A 94 -17.84 -5.62 -0.54
N ASP A 95 -19.05 -5.91 -0.18
CA ASP A 95 -20.24 -5.11 -0.57
C ASP A 95 -20.25 -3.73 0.12
N ASN A 96 -19.62 -3.62 1.29
CA ASN A 96 -19.60 -2.38 2.08
C ASN A 96 -18.20 -2.02 2.57
N PRO A 97 -17.37 -1.37 1.75
CA PRO A 97 -16.02 -0.95 2.15
C PRO A 97 -16.00 0.08 3.29
N GLN A 98 -17.11 0.79 3.53
CA GLN A 98 -17.22 1.76 4.61
C GLN A 98 -17.15 1.12 5.99
N GLU A 99 -17.64 -0.10 6.14
CA GLU A 99 -17.60 -0.87 7.38
C GLU A 99 -16.14 -1.17 7.79
N ILE A 100 -15.31 -1.57 6.83
CA ILE A 100 -13.90 -1.85 7.09
C ILE A 100 -13.15 -0.56 7.51
N ILE A 101 -13.46 0.57 6.87
CA ILE A 101 -12.88 1.86 7.26
C ILE A 101 -13.32 2.25 8.68
N GLY A 102 -14.57 1.97 9.04
CA GLY A 102 -15.09 2.15 10.39
C GLY A 102 -14.28 1.36 11.42
N LEU A 103 -14.10 0.06 11.20
CA LEU A 103 -13.31 -0.83 12.08
C LEU A 103 -11.86 -0.35 12.25
N ILE A 104 -11.21 0.08 11.18
CA ILE A 104 -9.84 0.65 11.25
C ILE A 104 -9.81 1.90 12.12
N THR A 105 -10.83 2.73 12.04
CA THR A 105 -10.90 3.98 12.81
C THR A 105 -11.13 3.71 14.29
N GLU A 106 -11.99 2.75 14.62
CA GLU A 106 -12.26 2.31 16.01
C GLU A 106 -11.02 1.70 16.63
N THR A 107 -10.38 0.73 15.97
CA THR A 107 -9.15 0.09 16.45
C THR A 107 -8.03 1.12 16.69
N ARG A 108 -7.91 2.13 15.81
CA ARG A 108 -6.95 3.22 16.05
C ARG A 108 -7.26 3.99 17.32
N ALA A 109 -8.52 4.29 17.59
CA ALA A 109 -8.92 5.01 18.80
C ALA A 109 -8.61 4.20 20.07
N GLU A 110 -8.83 2.90 20.07
CA GLU A 110 -8.49 1.97 21.14
C GLU A 110 -6.99 1.95 21.44
N ILE A 111 -6.15 1.79 20.38
CA ILE A 111 -4.68 1.78 20.53
C ILE A 111 -4.17 3.09 21.09
N LEU A 112 -4.71 4.23 20.67
CA LEU A 112 -4.31 5.54 21.21
C LEU A 112 -4.73 5.73 22.67
N ALA A 113 -5.87 5.17 23.07
CA ALA A 113 -6.32 5.19 24.46
C ALA A 113 -5.41 4.36 25.37
N GLU A 114 -4.94 3.19 24.92
CA GLU A 114 -4.00 2.35 25.66
C GLU A 114 -2.61 3.00 25.83
N GLN A 115 -2.16 3.81 24.86
CA GLN A 115 -0.86 4.50 24.93
C GLN A 115 -0.88 5.73 25.85
N SER A 116 -2.05 6.17 26.29
CA SER A 116 -2.20 7.36 27.15
C SER A 116 -2.22 7.03 28.65
N ILE A 117 -2.01 5.76 29.03
CA ILE A 117 -1.86 5.29 30.42
C ILE A 117 -0.38 5.12 30.75
#